data_841dc5a18410401254ef5fd60730a62d
#
_entry.id   841dc5a18410401254ef5fd60730a62d
#
_cell.length_a   1.000
_cell.length_b   1.000
_cell.length_c   1.000
_cell.angle_alpha   90.00
_cell.angle_beta   90.00
_cell.angle_gamma   90.00
#
_symmetry.space_group_name_H-M   'P 1'
#
loop_
_entity.id
_entity.type
_entity.pdbx_description
1 polymer ?
#
loop_
_entity_poly.entity_id
_entity_poly.type
_entity_poly.pdbx_seq_one_letter_code
_entity_poly.pdbx_strand_id
1 'polypeptide(L)'
;MGMLKIVRTMAVLLCAAVVGLTLSAGARVGAPQQSNWTLESVLKQLDMQAKEFHSLTADLERTKVTVVVNDKSTESGQIFVRRDDKMRIELTQPDPRTILRDGDDFYIYNPKIHRVEEYNLGKKKSLVDQFLLLGFGTSGSELKKGYLVTLEGEEVLDNRKVVLLELTPKSEEVRNQLSKIELWIDESTWLPAQQKFFETGSGDYFIIRYKNMVRNVRIADSRFKPRWPHDTTRVKPQE
;
A
#
# COMPACT_ATOMS: atom_id res chain seq x y z
N MET A 1 -16.27 -8.32 -10.39
CA MET A 1 -16.98 -7.43 -9.43
C MET A 1 -16.49 -7.58 -7.99
N GLY A 2 -16.01 -8.73 -7.56
CA GLY A 2 -15.48 -8.95 -6.19
C GLY A 2 -14.18 -8.22 -5.88
N MET A 3 -13.21 -8.19 -6.80
CA MET A 3 -11.93 -7.51 -6.62
C MET A 3 -12.09 -5.98 -6.60
N LEU A 4 -13.08 -5.44 -7.29
CA LEU A 4 -13.49 -4.05 -7.22
C LEU A 4 -13.86 -3.64 -5.78
N LYS A 5 -14.46 -4.56 -5.02
CA LYS A 5 -14.76 -4.36 -3.60
C LYS A 5 -13.51 -4.42 -2.72
N ILE A 6 -12.54 -5.30 -3.00
CA ILE A 6 -11.27 -5.37 -2.24
C ILE A 6 -10.52 -4.03 -2.36
N VAL A 7 -10.37 -3.50 -3.57
CA VAL A 7 -9.74 -2.20 -3.80
C VAL A 7 -10.63 -1.06 -3.29
N ARG A 8 -11.96 -1.12 -3.50
CA ARG A 8 -12.92 -0.13 -3.00
C ARG A 8 -13.15 -0.18 -1.49
N THR A 9 -13.15 -1.33 -0.86
CA THR A 9 -13.29 -1.43 0.61
C THR A 9 -12.08 -0.83 1.33
N MET A 10 -10.94 -0.75 0.65
CA MET A 10 -9.84 0.09 1.11
C MET A 10 -10.11 1.60 0.87
N ALA A 11 -11.06 1.96 0.03
CA ALA A 11 -11.30 3.35 -0.41
C ALA A 11 -12.52 4.05 0.23
N VAL A 12 -13.52 3.34 0.75
CA VAL A 12 -14.79 3.97 1.21
C VAL A 12 -15.01 3.78 2.70
N LEU A 13 -15.02 4.85 3.47
CA LEU A 13 -15.99 5.15 4.54
C LEU A 13 -15.69 6.49 5.24
N LEU A 14 -16.69 7.30 5.20
CA LEU A 14 -17.27 8.29 6.11
C LEU A 14 -16.80 9.75 6.00
N CYS A 15 -17.79 10.58 5.62
CA CYS A 15 -17.80 12.06 5.73
C CYS A 15 -18.15 12.52 7.14
N ALA A 16 -17.39 13.47 7.66
CA ALA A 16 -17.92 14.48 8.59
C ALA A 16 -17.05 15.74 8.47
N ALA A 17 -17.71 16.88 8.21
CA ALA A 17 -17.13 18.15 7.89
C ALA A 17 -16.65 18.93 9.12
N VAL A 18 -15.50 19.61 9.00
CA VAL A 18 -15.20 20.84 9.78
C VAL A 18 -14.39 21.80 8.91
N VAL A 19 -14.88 23.02 8.81
CA VAL A 19 -14.32 24.16 8.05
C VAL A 19 -13.23 24.84 8.89
N GLY A 20 -12.09 25.15 8.25
CA GLY A 20 -11.03 25.95 8.90
C GLY A 20 -10.03 26.52 7.89
N LEU A 21 -9.81 27.82 7.98
CA LEU A 21 -9.19 28.81 7.10
C LEU A 21 -7.77 28.50 6.60
N THR A 22 -7.50 29.01 5.41
CA THR A 22 -6.28 28.95 4.60
C THR A 22 -5.21 29.96 5.01
N LEU A 23 -3.94 29.53 5.03
CA LEU A 23 -2.77 30.40 4.79
C LEU A 23 -1.91 29.78 3.69
N SER A 24 -1.85 30.47 2.56
CA SER A 24 -1.02 30.13 1.41
C SER A 24 0.44 30.53 1.67
N ALA A 25 1.32 29.54 1.85
CA ALA A 25 2.76 29.74 1.77
C ALA A 25 3.25 29.33 0.39
N GLY A 26 3.82 30.27 -0.34
CA GLY A 26 4.35 30.06 -1.69
C GLY A 26 5.44 28.98 -1.72
N ALA A 27 5.20 27.93 -2.48
CA ALA A 27 6.19 26.90 -2.74
C ALA A 27 7.31 27.46 -3.62
N ARG A 28 8.52 27.52 -3.08
CA ARG A 28 9.72 27.71 -3.90
C ARG A 28 9.89 26.45 -4.74
N VAL A 29 9.76 26.59 -6.05
CA VAL A 29 10.19 25.57 -7.00
C VAL A 29 11.71 25.45 -6.88
N GLY A 30 12.19 24.46 -6.16
CA GLY A 30 13.61 24.12 -6.10
C GLY A 30 14.09 23.74 -7.50
N ALA A 31 15.31 24.21 -7.88
CA ALA A 31 15.98 23.74 -9.08
C ALA A 31 16.06 22.21 -9.08
N PRO A 32 15.97 21.54 -10.22
CA PRO A 32 16.06 20.09 -10.30
C PRO A 32 17.40 19.65 -9.71
N GLN A 33 17.33 18.99 -8.56
CA GLN A 33 18.50 18.42 -7.91
C GLN A 33 18.95 17.25 -8.79
N GLN A 34 20.18 17.33 -9.30
CA GLN A 34 20.76 16.27 -10.13
C GLN A 34 20.72 14.97 -9.30
N SER A 35 19.88 14.02 -9.70
CA SER A 35 19.80 12.73 -9.06
C SER A 35 21.09 11.95 -9.25
N ASN A 36 21.62 11.39 -8.16
CA ASN A 36 22.77 10.47 -8.22
C ASN A 36 22.35 9.08 -8.76
N TRP A 37 21.05 8.85 -8.89
CA TRP A 37 20.46 7.59 -9.33
C TRP A 37 19.99 7.67 -10.79
N THR A 38 20.18 6.58 -11.51
CA THR A 38 19.49 6.29 -12.77
C THR A 38 18.39 5.27 -12.52
N LEU A 39 17.35 5.23 -13.34
CA LEU A 39 16.29 4.22 -13.21
C LEU A 39 16.87 2.81 -13.19
N GLU A 40 17.87 2.52 -14.05
CA GLU A 40 18.51 1.21 -14.13
C GLU A 40 19.20 0.85 -12.81
N SER A 41 19.95 1.78 -12.21
CA SER A 41 20.65 1.56 -10.93
C SER A 41 19.68 1.34 -9.78
N VAL A 42 18.57 2.09 -9.73
CA VAL A 42 17.50 1.90 -8.74
C VAL A 42 16.88 0.50 -8.87
N LEU A 43 16.50 0.11 -10.09
CA LEU A 43 15.89 -1.21 -10.34
C LEU A 43 16.84 -2.36 -10.01
N LYS A 44 18.13 -2.21 -10.30
CA LYS A 44 19.17 -3.18 -9.93
C LYS A 44 19.32 -3.31 -8.42
N GLN A 45 19.26 -2.19 -7.68
CA GLN A 45 19.25 -2.21 -6.22
C GLN A 45 18.02 -2.94 -5.67
N LEU A 46 16.84 -2.68 -6.21
CA LEU A 46 15.62 -3.40 -5.83
C LEU A 46 15.74 -4.90 -6.10
N ASP A 47 16.32 -5.31 -7.24
CA ASP A 47 16.57 -6.72 -7.56
C ASP A 47 17.50 -7.39 -6.51
N MET A 48 18.54 -6.69 -6.06
CA MET A 48 19.44 -7.20 -5.02
C MET A 48 18.73 -7.33 -3.68
N GLN A 49 18.02 -6.30 -3.27
CA GLN A 49 17.33 -6.27 -1.97
C GLN A 49 16.17 -7.26 -1.89
N ALA A 50 15.49 -7.50 -3.00
CA ALA A 50 14.41 -8.48 -3.07
C ALA A 50 14.90 -9.90 -2.78
N LYS A 51 16.12 -10.26 -3.15
CA LYS A 51 16.68 -11.60 -2.87
C LYS A 51 16.85 -11.87 -1.38
N GLU A 52 17.15 -10.85 -0.61
CA GLU A 52 17.42 -10.93 0.82
C GLU A 52 16.19 -10.62 1.69
N PHE A 53 15.09 -10.25 1.07
CA PHE A 53 13.86 -9.96 1.80
C PHE A 53 13.16 -11.25 2.20
N HIS A 54 12.86 -11.41 3.49
CA HIS A 54 12.12 -12.55 4.04
C HIS A 54 10.84 -12.12 4.74
N SER A 55 10.90 -11.04 5.49
CA SER A 55 9.78 -10.55 6.28
C SER A 55 9.94 -9.08 6.64
N LEU A 56 8.84 -8.48 7.08
CA LEU A 56 8.80 -7.11 7.58
C LEU A 56 7.68 -6.95 8.61
N THR A 57 7.94 -6.13 9.61
CA THR A 57 6.92 -5.51 10.45
C THR A 57 7.07 -4.00 10.39
N ALA A 58 5.97 -3.27 10.39
CA ALA A 58 5.99 -1.81 10.44
C ALA A 58 4.70 -1.28 11.07
N ASP A 59 4.77 -0.08 11.62
CA ASP A 59 3.59 0.74 11.84
C ASP A 59 3.19 1.36 10.52
N LEU A 60 1.88 1.44 10.25
CA LEU A 60 1.35 2.07 9.05
C LEU A 60 0.34 3.16 9.42
N GLU A 61 0.36 4.21 8.61
CA GLU A 61 -0.64 5.27 8.59
C GLU A 61 -1.15 5.41 7.16
N ARG A 62 -2.46 5.27 6.97
CA ARG A 62 -3.12 5.43 5.69
C ARG A 62 -4.04 6.64 5.74
N THR A 63 -3.79 7.62 4.88
CA THR A 63 -4.64 8.80 4.72
C THR A 63 -5.32 8.77 3.36
N LYS A 64 -6.66 8.74 3.32
CA LYS A 64 -7.44 8.95 2.11
C LYS A 64 -7.78 10.45 1.99
N VAL A 65 -7.66 10.97 0.77
CA VAL A 65 -8.05 12.35 0.42
C VAL A 65 -9.11 12.28 -0.66
N THR A 66 -10.28 12.86 -0.38
CA THR A 66 -11.37 13.05 -1.34
C THR A 66 -11.33 14.50 -1.82
N VAL A 67 -10.80 14.70 -3.04
CA VAL A 67 -10.40 16.02 -3.54
C VAL A 67 -11.60 16.96 -3.69
N VAL A 68 -12.71 16.46 -4.23
CA VAL A 68 -13.90 17.28 -4.55
C VAL A 68 -14.49 17.95 -3.30
N VAL A 69 -14.46 17.29 -2.17
CA VAL A 69 -15.01 17.80 -0.89
C VAL A 69 -13.91 18.21 0.09
N ASN A 70 -12.65 18.15 -0.34
CA ASN A 70 -11.47 18.43 0.50
C ASN A 70 -11.49 17.69 1.85
N ASP A 71 -11.97 16.45 1.83
CA ASP A 71 -12.05 15.59 3.02
C ASP A 71 -10.80 14.73 3.16
N LYS A 72 -10.38 14.52 4.41
CA LYS A 72 -9.24 13.66 4.76
C LYS A 72 -9.62 12.72 5.89
N SER A 73 -9.48 11.44 5.65
CA SER A 73 -9.62 10.41 6.69
C SER A 73 -8.31 9.65 6.88
N THR A 74 -7.92 9.43 8.13
CA THR A 74 -6.68 8.74 8.47
C THR A 74 -6.98 7.50 9.30
N GLU A 75 -6.40 6.39 8.88
CA GLU A 75 -6.41 5.10 9.58
C GLU A 75 -4.98 4.78 10.01
N SER A 76 -4.82 4.16 11.17
CA SER A 76 -3.50 3.73 11.66
C SER A 76 -3.53 2.28 12.14
N GLY A 77 -2.37 1.63 12.12
CA GLY A 77 -2.25 0.25 12.50
C GLY A 77 -0.85 -0.32 12.28
N GLN A 78 -0.79 -1.62 12.11
CA GLN A 78 0.45 -2.36 11.88
C GLN A 78 0.33 -3.27 10.66
N ILE A 79 1.46 -3.48 10.00
CA ILE A 79 1.59 -4.45 8.90
C ILE A 79 2.65 -5.48 9.23
N PHE A 80 2.35 -6.72 8.88
CA PHE A 80 3.21 -7.88 8.95
C PHE A 80 3.25 -8.52 7.57
N VAL A 81 4.43 -8.66 6.99
CA VAL A 81 4.64 -9.27 5.67
C VAL A 81 5.65 -10.38 5.79
N ARG A 82 5.42 -11.49 5.09
CA ARG A 82 6.37 -12.57 4.92
C ARG A 82 6.34 -13.08 3.48
N ARG A 83 7.50 -13.44 2.96
CA ARG A 83 7.70 -13.74 1.54
C ARG A 83 6.90 -14.92 1.01
N ASP A 84 6.46 -15.85 1.86
CA ASP A 84 5.65 -17.01 1.53
C ASP A 84 4.16 -16.67 1.35
N ASP A 85 3.86 -15.56 0.69
CA ASP A 85 2.51 -15.08 0.39
C ASP A 85 1.64 -14.80 1.63
N LYS A 86 2.29 -14.33 2.69
CA LYS A 86 1.62 -14.00 3.94
C LYS A 86 1.68 -12.51 4.24
N MET A 87 0.52 -11.95 4.52
CA MET A 87 0.39 -10.56 4.94
C MET A 87 -0.73 -10.43 5.96
N ARG A 88 -0.50 -9.59 6.97
CA ARG A 88 -1.53 -9.17 7.90
C ARG A 88 -1.43 -7.67 8.13
N ILE A 89 -2.53 -6.95 7.93
CA ILE A 89 -2.68 -5.55 8.31
C ILE A 89 -3.71 -5.50 9.43
N GLU A 90 -3.35 -4.91 10.55
CA GLU A 90 -4.24 -4.67 11.69
C GLU A 90 -4.44 -3.16 11.80
N LEU A 91 -5.53 -2.65 11.25
CA LEU A 91 -5.98 -1.28 11.49
C LEU A 91 -6.63 -1.23 12.87
N THR A 92 -6.26 -0.24 13.65
CA THR A 92 -6.73 -0.08 15.03
C THR A 92 -7.57 1.18 15.21
N GLN A 93 -7.36 2.20 14.40
CA GLN A 93 -8.04 3.49 14.48
C GLN A 93 -8.37 4.05 13.10
N PRO A 94 -9.48 4.80 12.97
CA PRO A 94 -10.59 4.95 13.91
C PRO A 94 -11.47 3.70 13.97
N ASP A 95 -11.48 2.92 12.88
CA ASP A 95 -12.31 1.73 12.70
C ASP A 95 -11.46 0.47 12.63
N PRO A 96 -11.44 -0.35 13.69
CA PRO A 96 -10.66 -1.58 13.71
C PRO A 96 -11.03 -2.50 12.54
N ARG A 97 -10.01 -3.03 11.86
CA ARG A 97 -10.15 -3.97 10.75
C ARG A 97 -8.90 -4.81 10.59
N THR A 98 -9.08 -6.07 10.27
CA THR A 98 -7.97 -6.93 9.92
C THR A 98 -8.06 -7.33 8.44
N ILE A 99 -6.98 -7.12 7.70
CA ILE A 99 -6.79 -7.64 6.35
C ILE A 99 -5.76 -8.74 6.48
N LEU A 100 -6.10 -9.95 6.06
CA LEU A 100 -5.24 -11.13 6.18
C LEU A 100 -5.12 -11.83 4.84
N ARG A 101 -3.89 -12.18 4.47
CA ARG A 101 -3.57 -13.07 3.37
C ARG A 101 -2.78 -14.27 3.89
N ASP A 102 -3.20 -15.47 3.53
CA ASP A 102 -2.50 -16.73 3.76
C ASP A 102 -2.51 -17.54 2.44
N GLY A 103 -1.48 -17.36 1.63
CA GLY A 103 -1.41 -17.91 0.28
C GLY A 103 -2.44 -17.29 -0.66
N ASP A 104 -3.36 -18.11 -1.16
CA ASP A 104 -4.43 -17.66 -2.06
C ASP A 104 -5.70 -17.21 -1.32
N ASP A 105 -5.78 -17.46 -0.02
CA ASP A 105 -6.90 -17.03 0.80
C ASP A 105 -6.71 -15.60 1.30
N PHE A 106 -7.75 -14.80 1.15
CA PHE A 106 -7.75 -13.41 1.53
C PHE A 106 -8.99 -13.05 2.33
N TYR A 107 -8.81 -12.37 3.45
CA TYR A 107 -9.85 -12.08 4.42
C TYR A 107 -9.88 -10.60 4.78
N ILE A 108 -11.09 -10.04 4.91
CA ILE A 108 -11.32 -8.71 5.47
C ILE A 108 -12.27 -8.88 6.66
N TYR A 109 -11.74 -8.76 7.86
CA TYR A 109 -12.53 -8.88 9.10
C TYR A 109 -12.84 -7.50 9.68
N ASN A 110 -14.11 -7.27 9.96
CA ASN A 110 -14.61 -6.09 10.67
C ASN A 110 -15.15 -6.52 12.05
N PRO A 111 -14.41 -6.21 13.13
CA PRO A 111 -14.83 -6.61 14.48
C PRO A 111 -16.06 -5.87 14.99
N LYS A 112 -16.34 -4.64 14.52
CA LYS A 112 -17.52 -3.85 14.97
C LYS A 112 -18.84 -4.51 14.61
N ILE A 113 -18.89 -5.24 13.51
CA ILE A 113 -20.09 -5.92 13.02
C ILE A 113 -19.94 -7.44 12.99
N HIS A 114 -18.88 -7.97 13.62
CA HIS A 114 -18.57 -9.40 13.70
C HIS A 114 -18.69 -10.10 12.32
N ARG A 115 -18.10 -9.48 11.28
CA ARG A 115 -18.19 -9.98 9.89
C ARG A 115 -16.82 -10.16 9.27
N VAL A 116 -16.62 -11.29 8.60
CA VAL A 116 -15.47 -11.54 7.75
C VAL A 116 -15.91 -11.79 6.31
N GLU A 117 -15.27 -11.12 5.38
CA GLU A 117 -15.37 -11.37 3.96
C GLU A 117 -14.21 -12.27 3.54
N GLU A 118 -14.52 -13.38 2.90
CA GLU A 118 -13.57 -14.41 2.48
C GLU A 118 -13.48 -14.40 0.95
N TYR A 119 -12.27 -14.26 0.43
CA TYR A 119 -11.98 -14.26 -1.00
C TYR A 119 -10.93 -15.32 -1.30
N ASN A 120 -11.02 -15.95 -2.47
CA ASN A 120 -9.93 -16.73 -3.02
C ASN A 120 -9.31 -15.97 -4.19
N LEU A 121 -8.02 -15.71 -4.13
CA LEU A 121 -7.32 -14.91 -5.13
C LEU A 121 -7.18 -15.63 -6.47
N GLY A 122 -6.98 -16.96 -6.45
CA GLY A 122 -6.91 -17.79 -7.64
C GLY A 122 -6.04 -17.19 -8.75
N LYS A 123 -6.61 -17.03 -9.94
CA LYS A 123 -5.92 -16.44 -11.11
C LYS A 123 -5.58 -14.94 -10.93
N LYS A 124 -6.22 -14.26 -9.99
CA LYS A 124 -6.00 -12.82 -9.71
C LYS A 124 -4.90 -12.55 -8.70
N LYS A 125 -4.27 -13.61 -8.17
CA LYS A 125 -3.18 -13.51 -7.19
C LYS A 125 -2.09 -12.54 -7.61
N SER A 126 -1.54 -12.71 -8.82
CA SER A 126 -0.47 -11.84 -9.34
C SER A 126 -0.86 -10.36 -9.37
N LEU A 127 -2.13 -10.05 -9.65
CA LEU A 127 -2.62 -8.69 -9.68
C LEU A 127 -2.72 -8.11 -8.26
N VAL A 128 -3.23 -8.90 -7.31
CA VAL A 128 -3.32 -8.49 -5.90
C VAL A 128 -1.93 -8.29 -5.30
N ASP A 129 -0.96 -9.14 -5.65
CA ASP A 129 0.43 -9.04 -5.18
C ASP A 129 1.10 -7.75 -5.62
N GLN A 130 0.84 -7.30 -6.84
CA GLN A 130 1.35 -6.03 -7.35
C GLN A 130 0.93 -4.84 -6.48
N PHE A 131 -0.21 -4.91 -5.81
CA PHE A 131 -0.68 -3.84 -4.91
C PHE A 131 -0.24 -4.03 -3.47
N LEU A 132 -0.52 -5.20 -2.91
CA LEU A 132 -0.36 -5.44 -1.48
C LEU A 132 1.11 -5.54 -1.06
N LEU A 133 1.97 -6.06 -1.96
CA LEU A 133 3.38 -6.26 -1.70
C LEU A 133 4.28 -5.24 -2.40
N LEU A 134 3.69 -4.21 -3.01
CA LEU A 134 4.42 -3.19 -3.75
C LEU A 134 5.53 -2.59 -2.88
N GLY A 135 6.79 -2.79 -3.30
CA GLY A 135 7.97 -2.31 -2.59
C GLY A 135 8.44 -3.19 -1.43
N PHE A 136 7.64 -4.17 -0.96
CA PHE A 136 8.07 -5.11 0.07
C PHE A 136 8.65 -6.37 -0.55
N GLY A 137 9.95 -6.34 -0.82
CA GLY A 137 10.64 -7.44 -1.50
C GLY A 137 10.29 -7.58 -2.99
N THR A 138 9.59 -6.62 -3.57
CA THR A 138 9.34 -6.56 -5.01
C THR A 138 10.63 -6.20 -5.73
N SER A 139 11.04 -7.02 -6.67
CA SER A 139 12.21 -6.76 -7.50
C SER A 139 11.94 -5.70 -8.57
N GLY A 140 13.00 -5.04 -9.07
CA GLY A 140 12.89 -4.11 -10.19
C GLY A 140 12.32 -4.77 -11.45
N SER A 141 12.65 -6.05 -11.65
CA SER A 141 12.12 -6.85 -12.77
C SER A 141 10.62 -7.13 -12.63
N GLU A 142 10.11 -7.36 -11.41
CA GLU A 142 8.68 -7.51 -11.13
C GLU A 142 7.93 -6.19 -11.30
N LEU A 143 8.50 -5.07 -10.84
CA LEU A 143 7.93 -3.75 -11.08
C LEU A 143 7.74 -3.50 -12.58
N LYS A 144 8.77 -3.77 -13.39
CA LYS A 144 8.68 -3.61 -14.85
C LYS A 144 7.64 -4.50 -15.53
N LYS A 145 7.29 -5.65 -14.96
CA LYS A 145 6.22 -6.51 -15.50
C LYS A 145 4.85 -5.85 -15.34
N GLY A 146 4.58 -5.27 -14.15
CA GLY A 146 3.28 -4.69 -13.82
C GLY A 146 3.11 -3.24 -14.25
N TYR A 147 4.21 -2.49 -14.35
CA TYR A 147 4.18 -1.04 -14.50
C TYR A 147 5.13 -0.52 -15.58
N LEU A 148 4.78 0.63 -16.17
CA LEU A 148 5.76 1.55 -16.73
C LEU A 148 6.36 2.29 -15.53
N VAL A 149 7.68 2.26 -15.40
CA VAL A 149 8.40 2.83 -14.24
C VAL A 149 9.20 4.02 -14.69
N THR A 150 9.00 5.15 -14.04
CA THR A 150 9.77 6.39 -14.25
C THR A 150 10.49 6.77 -12.96
N LEU A 151 11.71 7.22 -13.04
CA LEU A 151 12.44 7.82 -11.94
C LEU A 151 12.15 9.32 -11.94
N GLU A 152 11.46 9.81 -10.92
CA GLU A 152 11.12 11.24 -10.77
C GLU A 152 12.25 12.04 -10.10
N GLY A 153 13.11 11.38 -9.31
CA GLY A 153 14.26 11.99 -8.68
C GLY A 153 14.51 11.52 -7.25
N GLU A 154 15.27 12.34 -6.53
CA GLU A 154 15.57 12.18 -5.11
C GLU A 154 14.86 13.26 -4.30
N GLU A 155 14.35 12.87 -3.15
CA GLU A 155 13.68 13.78 -2.21
C GLU A 155 14.14 13.53 -0.78
N VAL A 156 13.76 14.41 0.14
CA VAL A 156 13.89 14.19 1.58
C VAL A 156 12.50 14.05 2.18
N LEU A 157 12.19 12.89 2.72
CA LEU A 157 10.94 12.58 3.38
C LEU A 157 11.22 12.22 4.85
N ASP A 158 10.65 12.98 5.80
CA ASP A 158 10.85 12.76 7.24
C ASP A 158 12.35 12.62 7.62
N ASN A 159 13.21 13.52 7.12
CA ASN A 159 14.68 13.54 7.27
C ASN A 159 15.42 12.32 6.68
N ARG A 160 14.79 11.54 5.81
CA ARG A 160 15.38 10.41 5.07
C ARG A 160 15.53 10.76 3.61
N LYS A 161 16.68 10.41 3.02
CA LYS A 161 16.84 10.46 1.57
C LYS A 161 16.02 9.35 0.94
N VAL A 162 15.22 9.68 -0.04
CA VAL A 162 14.34 8.75 -0.74
C VAL A 162 14.44 8.94 -2.24
N VAL A 163 14.31 7.85 -2.97
CA VAL A 163 14.15 7.83 -4.41
C VAL A 163 12.67 7.77 -4.72
N LEU A 164 12.17 8.67 -5.57
CA LEU A 164 10.78 8.69 -6.02
C LEU A 164 10.66 7.99 -7.38
N LEU A 165 9.85 6.93 -7.41
CA LEU A 165 9.41 6.27 -8.64
C LEU A 165 7.94 6.57 -8.90
N GLU A 166 7.60 6.90 -10.15
CA GLU A 166 6.23 6.88 -10.65
C GLU A 166 5.98 5.55 -11.37
N LEU A 167 4.86 4.93 -11.06
CA LEU A 167 4.45 3.64 -11.58
C LEU A 167 3.10 3.77 -12.29
N THR A 168 3.08 3.66 -13.61
CA THR A 168 1.83 3.62 -14.39
C THR A 168 1.45 2.17 -14.66
N PRO A 169 0.28 1.67 -14.19
CA PRO A 169 -0.11 0.29 -14.37
C PRO A 169 -0.24 -0.09 -15.85
N LYS A 170 0.27 -1.27 -16.24
CA LYS A 170 0.13 -1.80 -17.61
C LYS A 170 -1.20 -2.50 -17.83
N SER A 171 -1.76 -3.12 -16.79
CA SER A 171 -3.07 -3.78 -16.86
C SER A 171 -4.20 -2.76 -16.96
N GLU A 172 -5.11 -2.93 -17.91
CA GLU A 172 -6.31 -2.11 -18.05
C GLU A 172 -7.23 -2.22 -16.84
N GLU A 173 -7.38 -3.43 -16.29
CA GLU A 173 -8.18 -3.67 -15.07
C GLU A 173 -7.67 -2.82 -13.91
N VAL A 174 -6.36 -2.66 -13.79
CA VAL A 174 -5.73 -1.81 -12.77
C VAL A 174 -5.88 -0.34 -13.09
N ARG A 175 -5.64 0.07 -14.36
CA ARG A 175 -5.78 1.47 -14.79
C ARG A 175 -7.19 2.01 -14.59
N ASN A 176 -8.19 1.16 -14.69
CA ASN A 176 -9.59 1.53 -14.42
C ASN A 176 -9.84 1.90 -12.95
N GLN A 177 -8.92 1.56 -12.04
CA GLN A 177 -8.99 1.88 -10.62
C GLN A 177 -7.96 2.91 -10.19
N LEU A 178 -6.73 2.75 -10.68
CA LEU A 178 -5.60 3.61 -10.31
C LEU A 178 -4.92 4.12 -11.58
N SER A 179 -4.84 5.44 -11.69
CA SER A 179 -4.16 6.10 -12.82
C SER A 179 -2.65 5.97 -12.71
N LYS A 180 -2.11 6.13 -11.50
CA LYS A 180 -0.68 5.98 -11.20
C LYS A 180 -0.45 5.71 -9.72
N ILE A 181 0.78 5.31 -9.39
CA ILE A 181 1.27 5.16 -8.03
C ILE A 181 2.62 5.89 -7.93
N GLU A 182 2.79 6.67 -6.87
CA GLU A 182 4.08 7.23 -6.50
C GLU A 182 4.66 6.41 -5.34
N LEU A 183 5.92 5.98 -5.47
CA LEU A 183 6.60 5.11 -4.51
C LEU A 183 7.91 5.78 -4.06
N TRP A 184 7.95 6.19 -2.80
CA TRP A 184 9.15 6.72 -2.14
C TRP A 184 9.91 5.58 -1.47
N ILE A 185 11.12 5.33 -1.92
CA ILE A 185 11.99 4.27 -1.42
C ILE A 185 13.12 4.90 -0.63
N ASP A 186 13.27 4.50 0.62
CA ASP A 186 14.36 4.93 1.50
C ASP A 186 15.69 4.37 0.98
N GLU A 187 16.65 5.25 0.67
CA GLU A 187 17.95 4.88 0.10
C GLU A 187 18.82 4.04 1.03
N SER A 188 18.58 4.11 2.33
CA SER A 188 19.36 3.36 3.32
C SER A 188 18.88 1.92 3.50
N THR A 189 17.57 1.69 3.37
CA THR A 189 16.94 0.38 3.61
C THR A 189 16.43 -0.30 2.35
N TRP A 190 16.22 0.46 1.28
CA TRP A 190 15.56 0.03 0.03
C TRP A 190 14.16 -0.53 0.25
N LEU A 191 13.48 -0.01 1.28
CA LEU A 191 12.10 -0.30 1.60
C LEU A 191 11.22 0.92 1.32
N PRO A 192 9.92 0.76 1.07
CA PRO A 192 9.00 1.88 0.86
C PRO A 192 8.85 2.70 2.14
N ALA A 193 9.18 3.98 2.09
CA ALA A 193 8.88 4.93 3.16
C ALA A 193 7.46 5.44 3.06
N GLN A 194 6.99 5.64 1.82
CA GLN A 194 5.65 6.12 1.49
C GLN A 194 5.21 5.58 0.14
N GLN A 195 3.91 5.38 0.00
CA GLN A 195 3.23 5.09 -1.26
C GLN A 195 2.03 6.03 -1.40
N LYS A 196 1.77 6.51 -2.62
CA LYS A 196 0.59 7.31 -2.94
C LYS A 196 -0.09 6.73 -4.17
N PHE A 197 -1.35 6.42 -4.03
CA PHE A 197 -2.18 5.77 -5.04
C PHE A 197 -3.23 6.75 -5.52
N PHE A 198 -3.25 7.04 -6.82
CA PHE A 198 -4.19 7.97 -7.43
C PHE A 198 -5.36 7.21 -8.07
N GLU A 199 -6.58 7.48 -7.61
CA GLU A 199 -7.79 6.87 -8.15
C GLU A 199 -8.12 7.44 -9.53
N THR A 200 -8.54 6.58 -10.46
CA THR A 200 -8.89 7.02 -11.82
C THR A 200 -10.22 7.75 -11.81
N GLY A 201 -10.27 8.88 -12.51
CA GLY A 201 -11.51 9.65 -12.80
C GLY A 201 -11.96 10.61 -11.70
N SER A 202 -11.70 10.35 -10.43
CA SER A 202 -12.10 11.24 -9.32
C SER A 202 -11.03 12.26 -8.95
N GLY A 203 -9.76 11.96 -9.22
CA GLY A 203 -8.62 12.70 -8.68
C GLY A 203 -8.34 12.42 -7.21
N ASP A 204 -9.12 11.57 -6.57
CA ASP A 204 -8.92 11.14 -5.19
C ASP A 204 -7.63 10.32 -5.09
N TYR A 205 -7.04 10.30 -3.92
CA TYR A 205 -5.86 9.49 -3.68
C TYR A 205 -5.79 9.04 -2.23
N PHE A 206 -4.97 8.02 -1.97
CA PHE A 206 -4.58 7.68 -0.62
C PHE A 206 -3.07 7.53 -0.50
N ILE A 207 -2.56 7.88 0.68
CA ILE A 207 -1.16 7.79 1.04
C ILE A 207 -1.02 6.75 2.12
N ILE A 208 -0.03 5.86 1.99
CA ILE A 208 0.39 4.96 3.06
C ILE A 208 1.81 5.33 3.45
N ARG A 209 2.03 5.60 4.74
CA ARG A 209 3.34 5.83 5.35
C ARG A 209 3.71 4.69 6.25
N TYR A 210 5.01 4.35 6.24
CA TYR A 210 5.54 3.27 7.06
C TYR A 210 6.58 3.83 8.04
N LYS A 211 6.42 3.45 9.31
CA LYS A 211 7.32 3.83 10.41
C LYS A 211 7.78 2.58 11.15
N ASN A 212 8.88 2.68 11.91
CA ASN A 212 9.38 1.62 12.78
C ASN A 212 9.53 0.27 12.05
N MET A 213 10.01 0.30 10.81
CA MET A 213 10.18 -0.88 9.98
C MET A 213 11.28 -1.78 10.51
N VAL A 214 10.98 -3.07 10.72
CA VAL A 214 11.95 -4.10 11.10
C VAL A 214 11.94 -5.20 10.04
N ARG A 215 13.04 -5.27 9.28
CA ARG A 215 13.22 -6.23 8.19
C ARG A 215 13.74 -7.56 8.72
N ASN A 216 13.34 -8.66 8.08
CA ASN A 216 13.81 -10.03 8.33
C ASN A 216 13.62 -10.51 9.78
N VAL A 217 12.58 -9.97 10.44
CA VAL A 217 12.19 -10.41 11.78
C VAL A 217 11.44 -11.74 11.73
N ARG A 218 11.64 -12.60 12.72
CA ARG A 218 10.89 -13.85 12.83
C ARG A 218 9.43 -13.57 13.19
N ILE A 219 8.51 -13.89 12.27
CA ILE A 219 7.06 -13.78 12.50
C ILE A 219 6.48 -15.19 12.55
N ALA A 220 5.80 -15.52 13.66
CA ALA A 220 5.20 -16.83 13.85
C ALA A 220 4.04 -17.09 12.87
N ASP A 221 3.88 -18.33 12.42
CA ASP A 221 2.77 -18.71 11.51
C ASP A 221 1.40 -18.39 12.07
N SER A 222 1.25 -18.47 13.39
CA SER A 222 0.01 -18.14 14.08
C SER A 222 -0.48 -16.71 13.83
N ARG A 223 0.44 -15.78 13.49
CA ARG A 223 0.09 -14.39 13.13
C ARG A 223 -0.73 -14.33 11.83
N PHE A 224 -0.51 -15.27 10.92
CA PHE A 224 -1.15 -15.31 9.60
C PHE A 224 -2.33 -16.29 9.52
N LYS A 225 -2.76 -16.86 10.65
CA LYS A 225 -3.93 -17.73 10.67
C LYS A 225 -5.21 -16.95 10.93
N PRO A 226 -6.31 -17.25 10.19
CA PRO A 226 -7.61 -16.65 10.45
C PRO A 226 -8.14 -17.12 11.81
N ARG A 227 -8.25 -16.19 12.75
CA ARG A 227 -8.81 -16.44 14.09
C ARG A 227 -9.85 -15.37 14.36
N TRP A 228 -11.12 -15.73 14.11
CA TRP A 228 -12.25 -14.86 14.32
C TRP A 228 -13.09 -15.37 15.49
N PRO A 229 -13.79 -14.50 16.26
CA PRO A 229 -14.76 -14.93 17.26
C PRO A 229 -15.80 -15.91 16.71
N HIS A 230 -16.37 -16.74 17.58
CA HIS A 230 -17.32 -17.79 17.17
C HIS A 230 -18.60 -17.24 16.52
N ASP A 231 -19.02 -16.06 16.93
CA ASP A 231 -20.20 -15.34 16.45
C ASP A 231 -19.94 -14.55 15.14
N THR A 232 -18.77 -14.73 14.52
CA THR A 232 -18.43 -14.02 13.29
C THR A 232 -19.22 -14.56 12.10
N THR A 233 -19.99 -13.69 11.46
CA THR A 233 -20.65 -13.97 10.18
C THR A 233 -19.62 -14.03 9.06
N ARG A 234 -19.56 -15.15 8.34
CA ARG A 234 -18.70 -15.36 7.18
C ARG A 234 -19.47 -15.11 5.89
N VAL A 235 -18.91 -14.27 5.04
CA VAL A 235 -19.51 -13.93 3.73
C VAL A 235 -18.49 -14.20 2.64
N LYS A 236 -18.91 -14.92 1.62
CA LYS A 236 -18.15 -15.06 0.37
C LYS A 236 -18.81 -14.13 -0.65
N PRO A 237 -18.21 -12.96 -0.91
CA PRO A 237 -18.73 -12.05 -1.93
C PRO A 237 -18.70 -12.76 -3.28
N GLN A 238 -19.79 -12.66 -4.04
CA GLN A 238 -19.84 -13.22 -5.41
C GLN A 238 -18.76 -12.53 -6.26
N GLU A 239 -18.03 -13.34 -7.01
CA GLU A 239 -17.00 -12.94 -7.98
C GLU A 239 -17.58 -12.11 -9.14
#